data_cc5feb7283f9974ec9a65c1f17a34ddd
#
_entry.id   cc5feb7283f9974ec9a65c1f17a34ddd
#
_cell.length_a   1.000
_cell.length_b   1.000
_cell.length_c   1.000
_cell.angle_alpha   90.00
_cell.angle_beta   90.00
_cell.angle_gamma   90.00
#
_symmetry.space_group_name_H-M   'P 1'
#
loop_
_entity.id
_entity.type
_entity.pdbx_description
1 polymer ?
#
loop_
_entity_poly.entity_id
_entity_poly.type
_entity_poly.pdbx_seq_one_letter_code
_entity_poly.pdbx_strand_id
1 'polypeptide(L)'
;MVRIATVNDAEQLNILNDEFNGESETSIDNIRNSLMNNKQEVVIVADEDDRLVGFVCVQLKKSFCYDEYMPEITEVYVKPAYRKRGLASEMITFAEAYCSKNYPLHQYELLTGQENLVAQTVYNKLGYVDDNELHLSKRFKR
;
A
#
# COMPACT_ATOMS: atom_id res chain seq x y z
N MET A 1 12.89 8.72 -5.56
CA MET A 1 13.43 7.49 -4.97
C MET A 1 12.35 6.76 -4.18
N VAL A 2 12.28 5.46 -4.33
CA VAL A 2 11.33 4.63 -3.58
C VAL A 2 12.06 3.99 -2.40
N ARG A 3 11.47 4.06 -1.22
CA ARG A 3 12.07 3.56 0.02
C ARG A 3 11.01 3.21 1.07
N ILE A 4 11.43 2.56 2.15
CA ILE A 4 10.58 2.32 3.31
C ILE A 4 10.35 3.67 4.02
N ALA A 5 9.11 3.90 4.46
CA ALA A 5 8.77 5.09 5.23
C ALA A 5 9.45 5.08 6.61
N THR A 6 9.74 6.25 7.13
CA THR A 6 10.25 6.43 8.48
C THR A 6 9.27 7.29 9.29
N VAL A 7 9.49 7.36 10.59
CA VAL A 7 8.66 8.19 11.49
C VAL A 7 8.63 9.66 11.04
N ASN A 8 9.73 10.13 10.43
CA ASN A 8 9.84 11.50 9.95
C ASN A 8 8.92 11.79 8.75
N ASP A 9 8.35 10.77 8.13
CA ASP A 9 7.44 10.94 7.00
C ASP A 9 5.99 11.18 7.42
N ALA A 10 5.70 11.14 8.73
CA ALA A 10 4.31 11.16 9.22
C ALA A 10 3.52 12.39 8.76
N GLU A 11 4.12 13.57 8.80
CA GLU A 11 3.42 14.80 8.40
C GLU A 11 3.07 14.79 6.92
N GLN A 12 4.02 14.41 6.05
CA GLN A 12 3.77 14.34 4.62
C GLN A 12 2.80 13.21 4.28
N LEU A 13 2.87 12.08 4.98
CA LEU A 13 1.91 10.99 4.77
C LEU A 13 0.50 11.42 5.16
N ASN A 14 0.35 12.24 6.19
CA ASN A 14 -0.95 12.75 6.55
C ASN A 14 -1.56 13.60 5.43
N ILE A 15 -0.74 14.45 4.80
CA ILE A 15 -1.18 15.25 3.66
C ILE A 15 -1.63 14.35 2.50
N LEU A 16 -0.82 13.34 2.16
CA LEU A 16 -1.15 12.41 1.08
C LEU A 16 -2.41 11.60 1.40
N ASN A 17 -2.57 11.20 2.64
CA ASN A 17 -3.74 10.45 3.05
C ASN A 17 -5.02 11.30 2.99
N ASP A 18 -4.92 12.57 3.37
CA ASP A 18 -6.05 13.49 3.24
C ASP A 18 -6.48 13.64 1.77
N GLU A 19 -5.51 13.70 0.86
CA GLU A 19 -5.79 13.76 -0.58
C GLU A 19 -6.47 12.49 -1.08
N PHE A 20 -6.05 11.35 -0.56
CA PHE A 20 -6.49 10.04 -1.05
C PHE A 20 -7.82 9.60 -0.43
N ASN A 21 -7.95 9.71 0.87
CA ASN A 21 -9.07 9.15 1.62
C ASN A 21 -10.02 10.20 2.22
N GLY A 22 -9.69 11.49 2.07
CA GLY A 22 -10.47 12.57 2.67
C GLY A 22 -9.86 13.06 3.96
N GLU A 23 -10.17 14.31 4.30
CA GLU A 23 -9.59 14.98 5.45
C GLU A 23 -10.02 14.31 6.76
N SER A 24 -9.09 14.27 7.69
CA SER A 24 -9.33 13.86 9.08
C SER A 24 -9.75 12.40 9.28
N GLU A 25 -9.44 11.52 8.32
CA GLU A 25 -9.64 10.08 8.53
C GLU A 25 -8.64 9.54 9.57
N THR A 26 -7.49 10.17 9.69
CA THR A 26 -6.51 9.81 10.70
C THR A 26 -5.80 11.09 11.18
N SER A 27 -4.76 10.94 11.98
CA SER A 27 -3.98 12.06 12.52
C SER A 27 -2.50 11.79 12.36
N ILE A 28 -1.70 12.87 12.43
CA ILE A 28 -0.23 12.76 12.40
C ILE A 28 0.25 11.85 13.52
N ASP A 29 -0.33 11.98 14.72
CA ASP A 29 0.07 11.16 15.86
C ASP A 29 -0.23 9.69 15.63
N ASN A 30 -1.40 9.37 15.06
CA ASN A 30 -1.74 7.99 14.73
C ASN A 30 -0.80 7.42 13.67
N ILE A 31 -0.48 8.21 12.64
CA ILE A 31 0.45 7.77 11.59
C ILE A 31 1.83 7.52 12.21
N ARG A 32 2.30 8.44 13.03
CA ARG A 32 3.61 8.31 13.68
C ARG A 32 3.66 7.04 14.54
N ASN A 33 2.61 6.82 15.34
CA ASN A 33 2.53 5.63 16.18
C ASN A 33 2.49 4.34 15.34
N SER A 34 1.73 4.36 14.24
CA SER A 34 1.65 3.20 13.34
C SER A 34 3.01 2.89 12.72
N LEU A 35 3.72 3.92 12.23
CA LEU A 35 5.05 3.72 11.64
C LEU A 35 6.04 3.14 12.64
N MET A 36 5.90 3.50 13.93
CA MET A 36 6.79 3.01 14.98
C MET A 36 6.43 1.62 15.47
N ASN A 37 5.16 1.31 15.60
CA ASN A 37 4.71 0.17 16.41
C ASN A 37 3.89 -0.88 15.66
N ASN A 38 3.35 -0.55 14.48
CA ASN A 38 2.54 -1.53 13.74
C ASN A 38 3.45 -2.45 12.91
N LYS A 39 3.78 -3.60 13.47
CA LYS A 39 4.66 -4.57 12.82
C LYS A 39 3.97 -5.42 11.75
N GLN A 40 2.66 -5.24 11.59
CA GLN A 40 1.90 -5.96 10.58
C GLN A 40 1.75 -5.16 9.29
N GLU A 41 2.31 -3.96 9.24
CA GLU A 41 2.23 -3.10 8.07
C GLU A 41 3.60 -2.65 7.62
N VAL A 42 3.80 -2.66 6.29
CA VAL A 42 4.98 -2.08 5.64
C VAL A 42 4.48 -0.92 4.80
N VAL A 43 5.09 0.24 4.96
CA VAL A 43 4.74 1.45 4.20
C VAL A 43 5.90 1.82 3.30
N ILE A 44 5.60 1.92 2.00
CA ILE A 44 6.58 2.30 0.98
C ILE A 44 6.23 3.72 0.51
N VAL A 45 7.22 4.56 0.32
CA VAL A 45 7.00 5.93 -0.16
C VAL A 45 7.84 6.22 -1.40
N ALA A 46 7.30 7.09 -2.24
CA ALA A 46 8.05 7.69 -3.34
C ALA A 46 8.45 9.10 -2.93
N ASP A 47 9.75 9.31 -2.86
CA ASP A 47 10.37 10.54 -2.37
C ASP A 47 11.06 11.24 -3.54
N GLU A 48 10.62 12.45 -3.87
CA GLU A 48 11.21 13.30 -4.90
C GLU A 48 11.79 14.54 -4.22
N ASP A 49 13.10 14.56 -4.03
CA ASP A 49 13.79 15.70 -3.42
C ASP A 49 13.18 16.12 -2.06
N ASP A 50 13.03 15.15 -1.16
CA ASP A 50 12.48 15.32 0.18
C ASP A 50 10.98 15.67 0.23
N ARG A 51 10.28 15.49 -0.90
CA ARG A 51 8.83 15.61 -0.98
C ARG A 51 8.21 14.27 -1.33
N LEU A 52 7.31 13.79 -0.50
CA LEU A 52 6.61 12.54 -0.80
C LEU A 52 5.54 12.80 -1.86
N VAL A 53 5.55 11.97 -2.90
CA VAL A 53 4.61 12.09 -4.02
C VAL A 53 3.71 10.86 -4.16
N GLY A 54 3.90 9.84 -3.34
CA GLY A 54 3.08 8.65 -3.34
C GLY A 54 3.42 7.72 -2.20
N PHE A 55 2.52 6.76 -1.94
CA PHE A 55 2.76 5.72 -0.95
C PHE A 55 2.02 4.43 -1.32
N VAL A 56 2.52 3.34 -0.78
CA VAL A 56 1.88 2.02 -0.85
C VAL A 56 1.90 1.44 0.57
N CYS A 57 0.76 0.91 1.00
CA CYS A 57 0.66 0.19 2.26
C CYS A 57 0.49 -1.28 1.99
N VAL A 58 1.22 -2.11 2.73
CA VAL A 58 1.15 -3.57 2.62
C VAL A 58 0.87 -4.13 4.01
N GLN A 59 -0.17 -4.93 4.13
CA GLN A 59 -0.46 -5.65 5.36
C GLN A 59 0.14 -7.04 5.28
N LEU A 60 0.90 -7.42 6.31
CA LEU A 60 1.56 -8.73 6.38
C LEU A 60 0.59 -9.72 7.01
N LYS A 61 -0.24 -10.35 6.17
CA LYS A 61 -1.23 -11.32 6.62
C LYS A 61 -0.61 -12.70 6.77
N LYS A 62 -0.93 -13.37 7.86
CA LYS A 62 -0.52 -14.75 8.08
C LYS A 62 -1.55 -15.48 8.92
N SER A 63 -1.98 -16.65 8.44
CA SER A 63 -2.84 -17.56 9.19
C SER A 63 -1.99 -18.70 9.76
N PHE A 64 -2.41 -19.25 10.91
CA PHE A 64 -1.75 -20.45 11.44
C PHE A 64 -1.92 -21.65 10.51
N CYS A 65 -2.83 -21.55 9.54
CA CYS A 65 -3.05 -22.64 8.58
C CYS A 65 -1.90 -22.84 7.59
N TYR A 66 -1.01 -21.86 7.49
CA TYR A 66 0.11 -21.89 6.53
C TYR A 66 1.37 -21.39 7.19
N ASP A 67 2.51 -21.90 6.71
CA ASP A 67 3.80 -21.40 7.17
C ASP A 67 4.17 -20.06 6.53
N GLU A 68 3.58 -19.79 5.37
CA GLU A 68 3.90 -18.60 4.57
C GLU A 68 2.94 -17.44 4.84
N TYR A 69 3.42 -16.25 4.53
CA TYR A 69 2.64 -15.03 4.58
C TYR A 69 1.90 -14.79 3.27
N MET A 70 0.80 -14.04 3.35
CA MET A 70 0.05 -13.57 2.17
C MET A 70 -0.10 -12.06 2.27
N PRO A 71 0.96 -11.29 1.94
CA PRO A 71 0.88 -9.84 2.04
C PRO A 71 -0.21 -9.28 1.14
N GLU A 72 -0.97 -8.33 1.68
CA GLU A 72 -2.01 -7.64 0.92
C GLU A 72 -1.63 -6.18 0.74
N ILE A 73 -1.62 -5.72 -0.51
CA ILE A 73 -1.47 -4.31 -0.82
C ILE A 73 -2.83 -3.67 -0.56
N THR A 74 -2.90 -2.84 0.47
CA THR A 74 -4.16 -2.26 0.93
C THR A 74 -4.39 -0.84 0.40
N GLU A 75 -3.33 -0.09 0.14
CA GLU A 75 -3.42 1.28 -0.32
C GLU A 75 -2.33 1.55 -1.37
N VAL A 76 -2.71 2.22 -2.45
CA VAL A 76 -1.77 2.69 -3.48
C VAL A 76 -2.19 4.10 -3.86
N TYR A 77 -1.32 5.08 -3.66
CA TYR A 77 -1.62 6.46 -4.01
C TYR A 77 -0.40 7.14 -4.64
N VAL A 78 -0.63 7.86 -5.73
CA VAL A 78 0.36 8.73 -6.37
C VAL A 78 -0.32 10.07 -6.63
N LYS A 79 0.33 11.17 -6.27
CA LYS A 79 -0.20 12.52 -6.53
C LYS A 79 -0.49 12.68 -8.02
N PRO A 80 -1.61 13.34 -8.39
CA PRO A 80 -2.00 13.46 -9.80
C PRO A 80 -0.89 13.95 -10.74
N ALA A 81 -0.10 14.94 -10.30
CA ALA A 81 0.96 15.51 -11.13
C ALA A 81 2.11 14.53 -11.39
N TYR A 82 2.19 13.44 -10.65
CA TYR A 82 3.28 12.45 -10.74
C TYR A 82 2.83 11.12 -11.30
N ARG A 83 1.59 11.04 -11.77
CA ARG A 83 1.05 9.81 -12.38
C ARG A 83 1.60 9.61 -13.79
N LYS A 84 1.43 8.37 -14.32
CA LYS A 84 1.89 7.98 -15.65
C LYS A 84 3.41 8.00 -15.80
N ARG A 85 4.13 7.89 -14.69
CA ARG A 85 5.60 7.81 -14.67
C ARG A 85 6.10 6.47 -14.14
N GLY A 86 5.18 5.53 -13.90
CA GLY A 86 5.54 4.21 -13.39
C GLY A 86 5.82 4.15 -11.89
N LEU A 87 5.48 5.20 -11.11
CA LEU A 87 5.78 5.22 -9.68
C LEU A 87 4.99 4.17 -8.89
N ALA A 88 3.72 3.94 -9.23
CA ALA A 88 2.94 2.91 -8.57
C ALA A 88 3.57 1.53 -8.78
N SER A 89 3.94 1.21 -10.03
CA SER A 89 4.62 -0.04 -10.35
C SER A 89 5.95 -0.18 -9.63
N GLU A 90 6.72 0.91 -9.56
CA GLU A 90 8.01 0.90 -8.87
C GLU A 90 7.84 0.65 -7.38
N MET A 91 6.86 1.29 -6.74
CA MET A 91 6.59 1.09 -5.31
C MET A 91 6.09 -0.32 -5.02
N ILE A 92 5.20 -0.86 -5.85
CA ILE A 92 4.70 -2.23 -5.69
C ILE A 92 5.82 -3.24 -5.87
N THR A 93 6.66 -3.06 -6.90
CA THR A 93 7.81 -3.93 -7.13
C THR A 93 8.79 -3.89 -5.95
N PHE A 94 9.01 -2.71 -5.39
CA PHE A 94 9.84 -2.57 -4.20
C PHE A 94 9.23 -3.32 -3.01
N ALA A 95 7.92 -3.19 -2.81
CA ALA A 95 7.21 -3.87 -1.73
C ALA A 95 7.32 -5.38 -1.87
N GLU A 96 7.14 -5.91 -3.08
CA GLU A 96 7.27 -7.34 -3.36
C GLU A 96 8.67 -7.83 -3.05
N ALA A 97 9.69 -7.10 -3.50
CA ALA A 97 11.08 -7.48 -3.24
C ALA A 97 11.39 -7.47 -1.75
N TYR A 98 10.91 -6.47 -1.03
CA TYR A 98 11.09 -6.37 0.42
C TYR A 98 10.45 -7.56 1.13
N CYS A 99 9.21 -7.87 0.82
CA CYS A 99 8.50 -8.98 1.46
C CYS A 99 9.16 -10.32 1.12
N SER A 100 9.55 -10.52 -0.15
CA SER A 100 10.21 -11.75 -0.57
C SER A 100 11.54 -11.98 0.15
N LYS A 101 12.25 -10.90 0.44
CA LYS A 101 13.54 -10.99 1.14
C LYS A 101 13.36 -11.32 2.63
N ASN A 102 12.29 -10.84 3.25
CA ASN A 102 12.15 -10.86 4.70
C ASN A 102 11.18 -11.93 5.22
N TYR A 103 10.32 -12.49 4.37
CA TYR A 103 9.27 -13.44 4.80
C TYR A 103 9.11 -14.58 3.82
N PRO A 104 8.79 -15.80 4.30
CA PRO A 104 8.34 -16.85 3.39
C PRO A 104 6.97 -16.47 2.86
N LEU A 105 6.76 -16.53 1.54
CA LEU A 105 5.56 -16.04 0.91
C LEU A 105 4.79 -17.13 0.19
N HIS A 106 3.44 -17.02 0.31
CA HIS A 106 2.52 -17.84 -0.44
C HIS A 106 2.05 -17.10 -1.70
N GLN A 107 1.60 -15.86 -1.53
CA GLN A 107 1.16 -15.01 -2.64
C GLN A 107 1.04 -13.56 -2.17
N TYR A 108 0.97 -12.65 -3.13
CA TYR A 108 0.59 -11.25 -2.88
C TYR A 108 -0.86 -11.09 -3.29
N GLU A 109 -1.59 -10.23 -2.58
CA GLU A 109 -2.99 -9.93 -2.85
C GLU A 109 -3.24 -8.44 -2.92
N LEU A 110 -4.26 -8.04 -3.66
CA LEU A 110 -4.78 -6.68 -3.61
C LEU A 110 -6.24 -6.67 -4.02
N LEU A 111 -6.95 -5.61 -3.63
CA LEU A 111 -8.32 -5.36 -4.04
C LEU A 111 -8.34 -4.08 -4.87
N THR A 112 -9.09 -4.09 -5.95
CA THR A 112 -9.28 -2.91 -6.78
C THR A 112 -10.72 -2.85 -7.25
N GLY A 113 -11.23 -1.63 -7.52
CA GLY A 113 -12.59 -1.47 -8.01
C GLY A 113 -12.77 -2.11 -9.38
N GLN A 114 -13.92 -2.74 -9.59
CA GLN A 114 -14.22 -3.38 -10.88
C GLN A 114 -14.19 -2.41 -12.05
N GLU A 115 -14.46 -1.13 -11.78
CA GLU A 115 -14.49 -0.11 -12.82
C GLU A 115 -13.18 0.66 -12.95
N ASN A 116 -12.22 0.41 -12.09
CA ASN A 116 -10.92 1.09 -12.13
C ASN A 116 -10.00 0.40 -13.12
N LEU A 117 -10.27 0.59 -14.42
CA LEU A 117 -9.55 -0.10 -15.49
C LEU A 117 -8.09 0.34 -15.59
N VAL A 118 -7.80 1.59 -15.25
CA VAL A 118 -6.42 2.10 -15.28
C VAL A 118 -5.56 1.35 -14.26
N ALA A 119 -6.05 1.24 -13.03
CA ALA A 119 -5.34 0.50 -11.97
C ALA A 119 -5.20 -0.98 -12.32
N GLN A 120 -6.27 -1.59 -12.81
CA GLN A 120 -6.24 -3.01 -13.21
C GLN A 120 -5.20 -3.28 -14.29
N THR A 121 -5.05 -2.37 -15.24
CA THR A 121 -4.02 -2.49 -16.28
C THR A 121 -2.62 -2.52 -15.66
N VAL A 122 -2.35 -1.64 -14.70
CA VAL A 122 -1.06 -1.60 -13.99
C VAL A 122 -0.84 -2.92 -13.26
N TYR A 123 -1.84 -3.38 -12.52
CA TYR A 123 -1.71 -4.61 -11.71
C TYR A 123 -1.55 -5.85 -12.58
N ASN A 124 -2.29 -5.93 -13.69
CA ASN A 124 -2.16 -7.06 -14.63
C ASN A 124 -0.75 -7.14 -15.20
N LYS A 125 -0.13 -6.00 -15.52
CA LYS A 125 1.24 -5.96 -16.02
C LYS A 125 2.25 -6.46 -14.98
N LEU A 126 1.91 -6.31 -13.70
CA LEU A 126 2.75 -6.81 -12.61
C LEU A 126 2.49 -8.27 -12.26
N GLY A 127 1.53 -8.90 -12.93
CA GLY A 127 1.23 -10.32 -12.73
C GLY A 127 0.04 -10.61 -11.82
N TYR A 128 -0.67 -9.59 -11.37
CA TYR A 128 -1.89 -9.79 -10.58
C TYR A 128 -3.04 -10.13 -11.52
N VAL A 129 -3.80 -11.17 -11.15
CA VAL A 129 -4.92 -11.63 -11.94
C VAL A 129 -6.15 -11.79 -11.05
N ASP A 130 -7.33 -11.65 -11.65
CA ASP A 130 -8.58 -11.90 -10.97
C ASP A 130 -8.68 -13.41 -10.64
N ASP A 131 -8.82 -13.74 -9.36
CA ASP A 131 -8.91 -15.12 -8.91
C ASP A 131 -10.37 -15.59 -8.74
N ASN A 132 -11.32 -14.78 -9.17
CA ASN A 132 -12.76 -15.06 -9.11
C ASN A 132 -13.30 -15.18 -7.68
N GLU A 133 -12.62 -14.64 -6.71
CA GLU A 133 -13.12 -14.55 -5.34
C GLU A 133 -14.03 -13.34 -5.21
N LEU A 134 -15.09 -13.46 -4.42
CA LEU A 134 -15.94 -12.33 -4.10
C LEU A 134 -15.43 -11.64 -2.85
N HIS A 135 -15.31 -10.33 -2.93
CA HIS A 135 -15.00 -9.52 -1.76
C HIS A 135 -16.32 -9.13 -1.08
N LEU A 136 -16.54 -9.62 0.12
CA LEU A 136 -17.75 -9.31 0.91
C LEU A 136 -17.36 -8.43 2.07
N SER A 137 -18.12 -7.36 2.29
CA SER A 137 -17.86 -6.45 3.40
C SER A 137 -19.14 -6.19 4.19
N LYS A 138 -18.96 -6.00 5.49
CA LYS A 138 -20.07 -5.62 6.37
C LYS A 138 -19.63 -4.34 7.07
N ARG A 139 -20.32 -3.25 6.78
CA ARG A 139 -19.96 -1.94 7.30
C ARG A 139 -20.66 -1.71 8.64
N PHE A 140 -19.89 -1.29 9.62
CA PHE A 140 -20.47 -0.90 10.90
C PHE A 140 -20.82 0.58 10.83
N LYS A 141 -21.90 0.93 11.51
CA LYS A 141 -22.37 2.32 11.57
C LYS A 141 -21.39 3.15 12.38
N ARG A 142 -21.05 4.31 11.87
CA ARG A 142 -20.24 5.29 12.60
C ARG A 142 -21.13 6.27 13.33
#